data_cc1a5d55c829e2df911e276382de34a1
#
_entry.id   cc1a5d55c829e2df911e276382de34a1
#
_cell.length_a   1.000
_cell.length_b   1.000
_cell.length_c   1.000
_cell.angle_alpha   90.00
_cell.angle_beta   90.00
_cell.angle_gamma   90.00
#
_symmetry.space_group_name_H-M   'P 1'
#
loop_
_entity.id
_entity.type
_entity.pdbx_description
1 polymer ?
#
loop_
_entity_poly.entity_id
_entity_poly.type
_entity_poly.pdbx_seq_one_letter_code
_entity_poly.pdbx_strand_id
1 'polypeptide(L)'
;MSYFSSRVCPAQSTPGRFALLCFTSLIIAMLAQVSPLAAADKVTVYSGRAERLIKPVLDDFTAKSGIQVELLSSGTTELLNRLKAEGDRTAADLFITNDAGSLEQARTAGLLRPLNMREVERAIPPQFRAPDNAWIGLSGRFWIIVYNKTLVKPEELKSLLDLAEPKWKDKIAIPNSGSEYLQASVSVIRATHGDAKTKQFLQGLKDNAGGQVYQKSSQIVEAVAKGQVALGIVNHYYIYRHLVAQPTAPIAAFMPDQQEGGMGAIMNVAGVGIIKSTKHLESAKLLVEFLVAQAGQKLFADLDKEYPLHPDVKADPALVERKSFRAAQVPLTKLAELREPTLLLIEQVGLR
;
A
#
# COMPACT_ATOMS: atom_id res chain seq x y z
N MET A 1 -40.16 -8.19 -106.56
CA MET A 1 -41.61 -8.14 -106.30
C MET A 1 -41.86 -8.16 -104.80
N SER A 2 -42.61 -7.13 -104.38
CA SER A 2 -43.40 -7.02 -103.11
C SER A 2 -42.73 -7.13 -101.74
N TYR A 3 -42.47 -6.05 -101.15
CA TYR A 3 -43.08 -5.36 -99.99
C TYR A 3 -43.66 -6.24 -98.90
N PHE A 4 -43.19 -6.07 -97.63
CA PHE A 4 -44.02 -5.52 -96.56
C PHE A 4 -43.19 -5.08 -95.36
N SER A 5 -43.48 -3.83 -94.99
CA SER A 5 -43.00 -3.10 -93.83
C SER A 5 -43.71 -3.56 -92.56
N SER A 6 -43.01 -3.65 -91.40
CA SER A 6 -43.69 -3.54 -90.11
C SER A 6 -42.82 -2.79 -89.11
N ARG A 7 -43.41 -1.73 -88.60
CA ARG A 7 -42.87 -0.80 -87.61
C ARG A 7 -42.80 -1.46 -86.24
N VAL A 8 -41.69 -1.26 -85.58
CA VAL A 8 -41.55 -1.57 -84.19
C VAL A 8 -41.52 -0.25 -83.36
N CYS A 9 -42.45 -0.12 -82.38
CA CYS A 9 -42.48 0.97 -81.40
C CYS A 9 -41.41 0.81 -80.40
N PRO A 10 -40.74 1.88 -79.93
CA PRO A 10 -39.80 1.77 -78.81
C PRO A 10 -40.52 1.84 -77.44
N ALA A 11 -40.23 0.89 -76.58
CA ALA A 11 -40.66 0.91 -75.20
C ALA A 11 -39.79 1.91 -74.41
N GLN A 12 -40.43 2.90 -73.83
CA GLN A 12 -39.80 3.81 -72.82
C GLN A 12 -39.58 3.08 -71.53
N SER A 13 -38.35 2.85 -71.20
CA SER A 13 -37.91 2.40 -69.83
C SER A 13 -37.77 3.60 -68.95
N THR A 14 -38.56 3.71 -67.88
CA THR A 14 -38.46 4.71 -66.84
C THR A 14 -37.33 4.30 -65.81
N PRO A 15 -36.27 5.10 -65.72
CA PRO A 15 -35.21 4.84 -64.69
C PRO A 15 -35.56 5.63 -63.45
N GLY A 16 -36.25 5.06 -62.50
CA GLY A 16 -36.65 5.83 -61.33
C GLY A 16 -36.86 5.04 -60.02
N ARG A 17 -37.00 3.73 -60.08
CA ARG A 17 -37.38 2.96 -58.90
C ARG A 17 -36.27 2.05 -58.31
N PHE A 18 -35.25 1.75 -59.10
CA PHE A 18 -34.12 0.91 -58.55
C PHE A 18 -33.05 1.67 -57.81
N ALA A 19 -32.85 2.98 -58.08
CA ALA A 19 -31.86 3.79 -57.36
C ALA A 19 -32.26 4.13 -55.93
N LEU A 20 -33.59 4.21 -55.64
CA LEU A 20 -34.08 4.57 -54.30
C LEU A 20 -34.03 3.40 -53.28
N LEU A 21 -34.12 2.14 -53.74
CA LEU A 21 -34.04 0.94 -52.92
C LEU A 21 -32.60 0.61 -52.52
N CYS A 22 -31.59 0.92 -53.33
CA CYS A 22 -30.18 0.73 -52.98
C CYS A 22 -29.67 1.78 -51.98
N PHE A 23 -30.18 3.02 -52.00
CA PHE A 23 -29.79 4.06 -51.06
C PHE A 23 -30.36 3.84 -49.65
N THR A 24 -31.58 3.34 -49.53
CA THR A 24 -32.18 3.00 -48.23
C THR A 24 -31.53 1.79 -47.57
N SER A 25 -31.08 0.80 -48.34
CA SER A 25 -30.35 -0.36 -47.81
C SER A 25 -28.93 0.00 -47.30
N LEU A 26 -28.28 0.99 -47.92
CA LEU A 26 -26.95 1.46 -47.51
C LEU A 26 -26.99 2.29 -46.22
N ILE A 27 -28.06 3.07 -45.99
CA ILE A 27 -28.25 3.87 -44.79
C ILE A 27 -28.59 2.98 -43.58
N ILE A 28 -29.37 1.91 -43.78
CA ILE A 28 -29.69 0.94 -42.73
C ILE A 28 -28.45 0.11 -42.32
N ALA A 29 -27.55 -0.22 -43.25
CA ALA A 29 -26.30 -0.91 -42.96
C ALA A 29 -25.27 -0.02 -42.22
N MET A 30 -25.32 1.31 -42.35
CA MET A 30 -24.43 2.24 -41.62
C MET A 30 -24.90 2.54 -40.21
N LEU A 31 -26.17 2.31 -39.87
CA LEU A 31 -26.71 2.49 -38.50
C LEU A 31 -26.51 1.27 -37.59
N ALA A 32 -26.07 0.13 -38.13
CA ALA A 32 -25.91 -1.11 -37.39
C ALA A 32 -24.49 -1.30 -36.76
N GLN A 33 -23.58 -0.34 -36.90
CA GLN A 33 -22.22 -0.40 -36.32
C GLN A 33 -22.00 0.62 -35.21
N VAL A 34 -23.01 0.98 -34.44
CA VAL A 34 -22.77 1.52 -33.11
C VAL A 34 -22.54 0.31 -32.21
N SER A 35 -21.30 -0.18 -32.21
CA SER A 35 -20.88 -1.06 -31.10
C SER A 35 -21.26 -0.35 -29.81
N PRO A 36 -21.96 -1.03 -28.86
CA PRO A 36 -22.18 -0.43 -27.56
C PRO A 36 -20.81 -0.04 -27.06
N LEU A 37 -20.65 1.23 -26.69
CA LEU A 37 -19.48 1.69 -25.97
C LEU A 37 -19.39 0.77 -24.74
N ALA A 38 -18.51 -0.22 -24.82
CA ALA A 38 -18.28 -1.11 -23.69
C ALA A 38 -18.02 -0.18 -22.50
N ALA A 39 -18.87 -0.26 -21.46
CA ALA A 39 -18.63 0.52 -20.27
C ALA A 39 -17.17 0.26 -19.89
N ALA A 40 -16.37 1.31 -19.78
CA ALA A 40 -14.96 1.16 -19.46
C ALA A 40 -14.88 0.30 -18.22
N ASP A 41 -14.10 -0.78 -18.29
CA ASP A 41 -13.88 -1.64 -17.15
C ASP A 41 -13.41 -0.80 -15.96
N LYS A 42 -13.96 -1.06 -14.80
CA LYS A 42 -13.63 -0.29 -13.59
C LYS A 42 -13.31 -1.20 -12.43
N VAL A 43 -12.51 -0.67 -11.49
CA VAL A 43 -12.26 -1.28 -10.19
C VAL A 43 -12.39 -0.25 -9.08
N THR A 44 -12.98 -0.64 -7.97
CA THR A 44 -13.11 0.19 -6.77
C THR A 44 -12.08 -0.24 -5.73
N VAL A 45 -11.22 0.69 -5.33
CA VAL A 45 -10.15 0.47 -4.37
C VAL A 45 -10.48 1.17 -3.05
N TYR A 46 -10.58 0.40 -1.96
CA TYR A 46 -10.59 0.94 -0.60
C TYR A 46 -9.13 0.96 -0.10
N SER A 47 -8.60 2.16 0.17
CA SER A 47 -7.20 2.35 0.50
C SER A 47 -6.99 3.03 1.85
N GLY A 48 -6.29 2.34 2.74
CA GLY A 48 -5.74 2.91 3.99
C GLY A 48 -4.49 3.76 3.78
N ARG A 49 -3.96 3.82 2.55
CA ARG A 49 -2.84 4.72 2.22
C ARG A 49 -3.36 6.13 1.93
N ALA A 50 -2.57 7.12 2.30
CA ALA A 50 -2.89 8.51 1.94
C ALA A 50 -3.03 8.66 0.43
N GLU A 51 -4.08 9.31 -0.04
CA GLU A 51 -4.43 9.45 -1.47
C GLU A 51 -3.24 9.94 -2.30
N ARG A 52 -2.52 10.97 -1.83
CA ARG A 52 -1.34 11.54 -2.51
C ARG A 52 -0.22 10.52 -2.78
N LEU A 53 -0.20 9.38 -2.10
CA LEU A 53 0.81 8.33 -2.25
C LEU A 53 0.36 7.23 -3.19
N ILE A 54 -0.92 6.85 -3.12
CA ILE A 54 -1.43 5.72 -3.92
C ILE A 54 -2.02 6.19 -5.25
N LYS A 55 -2.61 7.37 -5.30
CA LYS A 55 -3.28 7.87 -6.52
C LYS A 55 -2.36 7.94 -7.73
N PRO A 56 -1.11 8.45 -7.66
CA PRO A 56 -0.23 8.45 -8.84
C PRO A 56 0.04 7.05 -9.40
N VAL A 57 0.12 6.03 -8.54
CA VAL A 57 0.32 4.62 -8.95
C VAL A 57 -0.93 4.08 -9.67
N LEU A 58 -2.13 4.41 -9.16
CA LEU A 58 -3.39 4.00 -9.75
C LEU A 58 -3.68 4.74 -11.06
N ASP A 59 -3.29 6.02 -11.15
CA ASP A 59 -3.41 6.81 -12.38
C ASP A 59 -2.52 6.24 -13.50
N ASP A 60 -1.29 5.80 -13.17
CA ASP A 60 -0.39 5.12 -14.13
C ASP A 60 -0.97 3.78 -14.60
N PHE A 61 -1.60 3.01 -13.71
CA PHE A 61 -2.34 1.81 -14.09
C PHE A 61 -3.48 2.14 -15.06
N THR A 62 -4.31 3.14 -14.74
CA THR A 62 -5.42 3.57 -15.61
C THR A 62 -4.91 4.00 -16.98
N ALA A 63 -3.83 4.79 -17.04
CA ALA A 63 -3.25 5.26 -18.29
C ALA A 63 -2.74 4.09 -19.18
N LYS A 64 -2.23 3.01 -18.58
CA LYS A 64 -1.67 1.86 -19.29
C LYS A 64 -2.71 0.80 -19.69
N SER A 65 -3.72 0.59 -18.84
CA SER A 65 -4.71 -0.48 -19.02
C SER A 65 -6.03 -0.01 -19.64
N GLY A 66 -6.36 1.28 -19.52
CA GLY A 66 -7.69 1.82 -19.85
C GLY A 66 -8.74 1.54 -18.77
N ILE A 67 -8.44 0.73 -17.73
CA ILE A 67 -9.35 0.40 -16.63
C ILE A 67 -9.44 1.60 -15.69
N GLN A 68 -10.66 2.07 -15.41
CA GLN A 68 -10.87 3.17 -14.48
C GLN A 68 -10.76 2.72 -13.02
N VAL A 69 -10.10 3.52 -12.18
CA VAL A 69 -9.98 3.22 -10.75
C VAL A 69 -10.79 4.23 -9.93
N GLU A 70 -11.80 3.74 -9.21
CA GLU A 70 -12.52 4.51 -8.20
C GLU A 70 -11.82 4.32 -6.85
N LEU A 71 -11.29 5.40 -6.28
CA LEU A 71 -10.53 5.36 -5.03
C LEU A 71 -11.33 5.92 -3.86
N LEU A 72 -11.52 5.10 -2.81
CA LEU A 72 -11.94 5.55 -1.49
C LEU A 72 -10.74 5.47 -0.53
N SER A 73 -10.22 6.62 -0.12
CA SER A 73 -9.10 6.70 0.83
C SER A 73 -9.62 7.14 2.22
N SER A 74 -9.34 6.31 3.23
CA SER A 74 -9.66 6.60 4.65
C SER A 74 -8.70 5.83 5.58
N GLY A 75 -8.91 5.88 6.91
CA GLY A 75 -8.13 5.10 7.86
C GLY A 75 -8.26 3.59 7.64
N THR A 76 -7.15 2.85 7.72
CA THR A 76 -7.14 1.39 7.53
C THR A 76 -8.16 0.67 8.40
N THR A 77 -8.22 1.01 9.70
CA THR A 77 -9.19 0.41 10.65
C THR A 77 -10.64 0.74 10.30
N GLU A 78 -10.90 1.97 9.88
CA GLU A 78 -12.23 2.41 9.45
C GLU A 78 -12.68 1.62 8.22
N LEU A 79 -11.83 1.52 7.19
CA LEU A 79 -12.13 0.76 5.98
C LEU A 79 -12.34 -0.74 6.25
N LEU A 80 -11.53 -1.33 7.13
CA LEU A 80 -11.71 -2.74 7.53
C LEU A 80 -13.05 -2.96 8.23
N ASN A 81 -13.44 -2.06 9.14
CA ASN A 81 -14.75 -2.11 9.81
C ASN A 81 -15.88 -1.91 8.81
N ARG A 82 -15.73 -1.00 7.87
CA ARG A 82 -16.68 -0.78 6.79
C ARG A 82 -16.86 -2.03 5.93
N LEU A 83 -15.76 -2.68 5.50
CA LEU A 83 -15.82 -3.94 4.75
C LEU A 83 -16.55 -5.05 5.52
N LYS A 84 -16.28 -5.16 6.85
CA LYS A 84 -17.02 -6.11 7.71
C LYS A 84 -18.50 -5.82 7.77
N ALA A 85 -18.91 -4.55 7.87
CA ALA A 85 -20.30 -4.15 7.91
C ALA A 85 -21.02 -4.29 6.57
N GLU A 86 -20.36 -4.00 5.47
CA GLU A 86 -20.89 -4.13 4.11
C GLU A 86 -21.02 -5.60 3.68
N GLY A 87 -20.08 -6.46 4.11
CA GLY A 87 -20.02 -7.88 3.73
C GLY A 87 -20.01 -8.06 2.22
N ASP A 88 -20.82 -9.00 1.71
CA ASP A 88 -20.90 -9.27 0.26
C ASP A 88 -21.54 -8.15 -0.56
N ARG A 89 -22.08 -7.10 0.08
CA ARG A 89 -22.68 -5.93 -0.58
C ARG A 89 -21.69 -4.80 -0.79
N THR A 90 -20.43 -4.97 -0.37
CA THR A 90 -19.41 -3.94 -0.55
C THR A 90 -19.22 -3.60 -2.03
N ALA A 91 -18.99 -2.32 -2.32
CA ALA A 91 -18.60 -1.86 -3.64
C ALA A 91 -17.10 -2.06 -3.94
N ALA A 92 -16.30 -2.38 -2.91
CA ALA A 92 -14.87 -2.54 -3.07
C ALA A 92 -14.51 -3.81 -3.86
N ASP A 93 -13.57 -3.68 -4.76
CA ASP A 93 -12.93 -4.80 -5.46
C ASP A 93 -11.58 -5.14 -4.84
N LEU A 94 -10.85 -4.13 -4.35
CA LEU A 94 -9.57 -4.29 -3.69
C LEU A 94 -9.54 -3.54 -2.35
N PHE A 95 -8.80 -4.12 -1.41
CA PHE A 95 -8.44 -3.49 -0.14
C PHE A 95 -6.93 -3.31 -0.07
N ILE A 96 -6.47 -2.06 -0.01
CA ILE A 96 -5.06 -1.68 0.13
C ILE A 96 -4.85 -1.08 1.50
N THR A 97 -3.85 -1.57 2.24
CA THR A 97 -3.54 -1.06 3.58
C THR A 97 -2.06 -0.76 3.75
N ASN A 98 -1.74 -0.02 4.83
CA ASN A 98 -0.37 0.18 5.26
C ASN A 98 0.13 -0.90 6.22
N ASP A 99 -0.65 -1.94 6.53
CA ASP A 99 -0.36 -2.87 7.60
C ASP A 99 -0.77 -4.30 7.26
N ALA A 100 0.20 -5.22 7.27
CA ALA A 100 -0.03 -6.63 7.04
C ALA A 100 -0.99 -7.26 8.07
N GLY A 101 -0.99 -6.78 9.31
CA GLY A 101 -1.91 -7.25 10.35
C GLY A 101 -3.37 -6.97 9.99
N SER A 102 -3.67 -5.82 9.39
CA SER A 102 -5.03 -5.47 8.93
C SER A 102 -5.45 -6.31 7.71
N LEU A 103 -4.52 -6.63 6.81
CA LEU A 103 -4.78 -7.56 5.70
C LEU A 103 -5.05 -8.96 6.21
N GLU A 104 -4.28 -9.44 7.17
CA GLU A 104 -4.48 -10.75 7.78
C GLU A 104 -5.82 -10.81 8.55
N GLN A 105 -6.22 -9.73 9.24
CA GLN A 105 -7.55 -9.63 9.83
C GLN A 105 -8.67 -9.71 8.77
N ALA A 106 -8.50 -9.03 7.63
CA ALA A 106 -9.47 -9.13 6.53
C ALA A 106 -9.53 -10.55 5.95
N ARG A 107 -8.36 -11.22 5.83
CA ARG A 107 -8.26 -12.62 5.37
C ARG A 107 -8.97 -13.58 6.32
N THR A 108 -8.67 -13.51 7.60
CA THR A 108 -9.27 -14.39 8.64
C THR A 108 -10.76 -14.14 8.84
N ALA A 109 -11.23 -12.91 8.57
CA ALA A 109 -12.65 -12.58 8.52
C ALA A 109 -13.36 -13.07 7.24
N GLY A 110 -12.66 -13.73 6.31
CA GLY A 110 -13.22 -14.25 5.06
C GLY A 110 -13.60 -13.19 4.03
N LEU A 111 -13.07 -11.95 4.17
CA LEU A 111 -13.37 -10.83 3.27
C LEU A 111 -12.52 -10.86 2.00
N LEU A 112 -11.36 -11.51 2.05
CA LEU A 112 -10.41 -11.58 0.92
C LEU A 112 -10.50 -12.92 0.22
N ARG A 113 -10.20 -12.90 -1.07
CA ARG A 113 -10.16 -14.08 -1.94
C ARG A 113 -8.74 -14.64 -1.99
N PRO A 114 -8.51 -15.94 -1.75
CA PRO A 114 -7.26 -16.60 -2.11
C PRO A 114 -6.97 -16.47 -3.60
N LEU A 115 -5.71 -16.19 -3.96
CA LEU A 115 -5.30 -15.98 -5.34
C LEU A 115 -4.32 -17.06 -5.77
N ASN A 116 -4.55 -17.62 -6.96
CA ASN A 116 -3.61 -18.49 -7.65
C ASN A 116 -3.07 -17.75 -8.87
N MET A 117 -1.99 -16.95 -8.65
CA MET A 117 -1.40 -16.09 -9.65
C MET A 117 0.12 -16.29 -9.66
N ARG A 118 0.62 -16.98 -10.69
CA ARG A 118 2.05 -17.30 -10.81
C ARG A 118 2.94 -16.05 -10.88
N GLU A 119 2.44 -14.99 -11.49
CA GLU A 119 3.12 -13.68 -11.61
C GLU A 119 3.38 -13.07 -10.23
N VAL A 120 2.39 -13.11 -9.36
CA VAL A 120 2.50 -12.67 -7.96
C VAL A 120 3.53 -13.49 -7.20
N GLU A 121 3.50 -14.82 -7.36
CA GLU A 121 4.41 -15.73 -6.66
C GLU A 121 5.86 -15.57 -7.08
N ARG A 122 6.10 -15.19 -8.33
CA ARG A 122 7.43 -14.87 -8.85
C ARG A 122 7.92 -13.49 -8.40
N ALA A 123 7.01 -12.51 -8.35
CA ALA A 123 7.32 -11.12 -8.05
C ALA A 123 7.54 -10.88 -6.55
N ILE A 124 6.76 -11.52 -5.67
CA ILE A 124 6.76 -11.25 -4.24
C ILE A 124 7.14 -12.48 -3.44
N PRO A 125 8.25 -12.45 -2.70
CA PRO A 125 8.71 -13.55 -1.85
C PRO A 125 7.66 -13.98 -0.81
N PRO A 126 7.61 -15.28 -0.44
CA PRO A 126 6.53 -15.85 0.40
C PRO A 126 6.39 -15.19 1.78
N GLN A 127 7.47 -14.67 2.35
CA GLN A 127 7.43 -13.97 3.65
C GLN A 127 6.66 -12.64 3.61
N PHE A 128 6.33 -12.11 2.43
CA PHE A 128 5.62 -10.86 2.22
C PHE A 128 4.20 -11.04 1.68
N ARG A 129 3.63 -12.21 1.82
CA ARG A 129 2.28 -12.53 1.37
C ARG A 129 1.61 -13.58 2.26
N ALA A 130 0.29 -13.67 2.23
CA ALA A 130 -0.42 -14.76 2.90
C ALA A 130 -0.07 -16.11 2.27
N PRO A 131 -0.12 -17.23 3.02
CA PRO A 131 0.17 -18.56 2.48
C PRO A 131 -0.71 -18.97 1.30
N ASP A 132 -1.95 -18.46 1.25
CA ASP A 132 -2.93 -18.67 0.19
C ASP A 132 -3.02 -17.48 -0.80
N ASN A 133 -2.07 -16.54 -0.72
CA ASN A 133 -2.04 -15.29 -1.49
C ASN A 133 -3.31 -14.43 -1.37
N ALA A 134 -4.14 -14.59 -0.34
CA ALA A 134 -5.30 -13.73 -0.14
C ALA A 134 -4.93 -12.26 0.09
N TRP A 135 -3.73 -12.00 0.56
CA TRP A 135 -3.11 -10.68 0.52
C TRP A 135 -1.63 -10.77 0.10
N ILE A 136 -1.15 -9.69 -0.49
CA ILE A 136 0.17 -9.59 -1.10
C ILE A 136 0.79 -8.26 -0.68
N GLY A 137 2.05 -8.29 -0.24
CA GLY A 137 2.82 -7.09 0.05
C GLY A 137 3.13 -6.30 -1.21
N LEU A 138 3.08 -4.98 -1.11
CA LEU A 138 3.39 -4.04 -2.18
C LEU A 138 4.70 -3.29 -1.93
N SER A 139 4.97 -2.92 -0.68
CA SER A 139 6.20 -2.20 -0.31
C SER A 139 6.54 -2.46 1.15
N GLY A 140 7.84 -2.47 1.45
CA GLY A 140 8.38 -2.69 2.78
C GLY A 140 8.74 -1.40 3.49
N ARG A 141 8.52 -1.35 4.79
CA ARG A 141 8.94 -0.25 5.63
C ARG A 141 9.49 -0.74 6.94
N PHE A 142 10.44 0.03 7.49
CA PHE A 142 11.11 -0.28 8.74
C PHE A 142 10.82 0.79 9.77
N TRP A 143 10.49 0.37 10.99
CA TRP A 143 10.36 1.20 12.15
C TRP A 143 11.72 1.37 12.78
N ILE A 144 12.25 2.60 12.75
CA ILE A 144 13.65 2.91 13.04
C ILE A 144 13.78 4.16 13.90
N ILE A 145 14.99 4.45 14.33
CA ILE A 145 15.29 5.64 15.10
C ILE A 145 15.70 6.77 14.15
N VAL A 146 15.06 7.94 14.27
CA VAL A 146 15.60 9.21 13.79
C VAL A 146 16.36 9.88 14.93
N TYR A 147 17.54 10.39 14.66
CA TYR A 147 18.34 11.10 15.67
C TYR A 147 18.92 12.40 15.14
N ASN A 148 19.12 13.36 16.04
CA ASN A 148 19.80 14.62 15.72
C ASN A 148 21.32 14.44 15.90
N LYS A 149 22.08 14.59 14.81
CA LYS A 149 23.53 14.38 14.73
C LYS A 149 24.36 15.32 15.61
N THR A 150 23.77 16.47 16.05
CA THR A 150 24.45 17.41 16.94
C THR A 150 24.21 17.09 18.43
N LEU A 151 23.22 16.25 18.74
CA LEU A 151 22.82 15.93 20.11
C LEU A 151 23.14 14.47 20.50
N VAL A 152 23.25 13.56 19.53
CA VAL A 152 23.47 12.13 19.76
C VAL A 152 24.51 11.61 18.77
N LYS A 153 25.45 10.84 19.27
CA LYS A 153 26.40 10.07 18.45
C LYS A 153 25.82 8.70 18.11
N PRO A 154 25.95 8.19 16.88
CA PRO A 154 25.39 6.90 16.47
C PRO A 154 25.87 5.72 17.35
N GLU A 155 27.06 5.82 17.95
CA GLU A 155 27.66 4.79 18.85
C GLU A 155 26.88 4.66 20.17
N GLU A 156 26.06 5.64 20.54
CA GLU A 156 25.19 5.60 21.72
C GLU A 156 23.91 4.78 21.48
N LEU A 157 23.61 4.46 20.21
CA LEU A 157 22.40 3.77 19.78
C LEU A 157 22.71 2.31 19.45
N LYS A 158 21.90 1.37 19.95
CA LYS A 158 22.04 -0.07 19.67
C LYS A 158 20.69 -0.72 19.37
N SER A 159 19.78 -0.68 20.33
CA SER A 159 18.48 -1.34 20.27
C SER A 159 17.33 -0.36 20.45
N LEU A 160 16.15 -0.71 19.92
CA LEU A 160 14.92 0.00 20.24
C LEU A 160 14.64 -0.05 21.76
N LEU A 161 14.94 -1.17 22.41
CA LEU A 161 14.68 -1.35 23.84
C LEU A 161 15.51 -0.40 24.71
N ASP A 162 16.70 -0.01 24.25
CA ASP A 162 17.58 0.93 24.99
C ASP A 162 16.96 2.33 25.11
N LEU A 163 15.98 2.67 24.28
CA LEU A 163 15.26 3.94 24.37
C LEU A 163 14.41 4.06 25.64
N ALA A 164 14.18 2.96 26.33
CA ALA A 164 13.54 2.94 27.64
C ALA A 164 14.52 3.26 28.80
N GLU A 165 15.82 3.38 28.54
CA GLU A 165 16.82 3.69 29.57
C GLU A 165 16.70 5.14 30.07
N PRO A 166 16.90 5.42 31.38
CA PRO A 166 16.74 6.75 31.96
C PRO A 166 17.63 7.85 31.34
N LYS A 167 18.73 7.48 30.68
CA LYS A 167 19.62 8.45 29.98
C LYS A 167 18.89 9.25 28.89
N TRP A 168 17.76 8.73 28.40
CA TRP A 168 16.95 9.33 27.36
C TRP A 168 15.75 10.16 27.88
N LYS A 169 15.66 10.37 29.21
CA LYS A 169 14.58 11.13 29.80
C LYS A 169 14.46 12.52 29.16
N ASP A 170 13.23 12.87 28.76
CA ASP A 170 12.85 14.13 28.09
C ASP A 170 13.58 14.38 26.75
N LYS A 171 14.16 13.33 26.15
CA LYS A 171 14.94 13.43 24.90
C LYS A 171 14.32 12.68 23.71
N ILE A 172 13.17 12.05 23.88
CA ILE A 172 12.55 11.20 22.87
C ILE A 172 11.19 11.73 22.45
N ALA A 173 10.91 11.71 21.14
CA ALA A 173 9.58 11.86 20.57
C ALA A 173 9.03 10.50 20.11
N ILE A 174 7.79 10.21 20.45
CA ILE A 174 7.13 8.94 20.12
C ILE A 174 5.77 9.15 19.44
N PRO A 175 5.29 8.20 18.60
CA PRO A 175 3.92 8.25 18.12
C PRO A 175 2.93 7.93 19.24
N ASN A 176 1.71 8.46 19.13
CA ASN A 176 0.62 8.17 20.07
C ASN A 176 0.13 6.72 19.95
N SER A 177 -0.65 6.28 20.93
CA SER A 177 -1.20 4.91 20.99
C SER A 177 -2.13 4.55 19.84
N GLY A 178 -2.75 5.53 19.18
CA GLY A 178 -3.58 5.34 17.98
C GLY A 178 -2.79 5.00 16.72
N SER A 179 -1.46 5.14 16.75
CA SER A 179 -0.60 4.84 15.61
C SER A 179 -0.57 3.35 15.30
N GLU A 180 -1.09 2.95 14.14
CA GLU A 180 -1.00 1.57 13.64
C GLU A 180 0.46 1.09 13.53
N TYR A 181 1.41 2.01 13.28
CA TYR A 181 2.83 1.70 13.20
C TYR A 181 3.43 1.35 14.57
N LEU A 182 3.06 2.09 15.62
CA LEU A 182 3.43 1.76 16.99
C LEU A 182 2.86 0.40 17.39
N GLN A 183 1.56 0.20 17.17
CA GLN A 183 0.85 -1.03 17.54
C GLN A 183 1.47 -2.27 16.88
N ALA A 184 1.72 -2.22 15.56
CA ALA A 184 2.35 -3.32 14.84
C ALA A 184 3.80 -3.58 15.33
N SER A 185 4.57 -2.52 15.59
CA SER A 185 5.95 -2.65 16.03
C SER A 185 6.04 -3.19 17.47
N VAL A 186 5.16 -2.74 18.35
CA VAL A 186 5.05 -3.30 19.71
C VAL A 186 4.61 -4.77 19.66
N SER A 187 3.77 -5.17 18.70
CA SER A 187 3.41 -6.58 18.50
C SER A 187 4.64 -7.44 18.16
N VAL A 188 5.55 -6.92 17.33
CA VAL A 188 6.82 -7.61 17.02
C VAL A 188 7.72 -7.70 18.25
N ILE A 189 7.88 -6.62 19.02
CA ILE A 189 8.65 -6.61 20.27
C ILE A 189 8.08 -7.64 21.25
N ARG A 190 6.76 -7.65 21.40
CA ARG A 190 6.04 -8.57 22.27
C ARG A 190 6.23 -10.03 21.85
N ALA A 191 6.13 -10.34 20.55
CA ALA A 191 6.37 -11.68 20.04
C ALA A 191 7.83 -12.16 20.28
N THR A 192 8.79 -11.24 20.27
CA THR A 192 10.21 -11.55 20.43
C THR A 192 10.63 -11.62 21.88
N HIS A 193 10.11 -10.74 22.74
CA HIS A 193 10.62 -10.54 24.11
C HIS A 193 9.61 -10.84 25.22
N GLY A 194 8.35 -11.13 24.87
CA GLY A 194 7.27 -11.38 25.83
C GLY A 194 6.69 -10.12 26.46
N ASP A 195 5.57 -10.30 27.17
CA ASP A 195 4.75 -9.22 27.72
C ASP A 195 5.47 -8.37 28.77
N ALA A 196 6.18 -9.01 29.69
CA ALA A 196 6.85 -8.31 30.81
C ALA A 196 7.90 -7.32 30.30
N LYS A 197 8.78 -7.75 29.39
CA LYS A 197 9.82 -6.89 28.80
C LYS A 197 9.24 -5.80 27.90
N THR A 198 8.17 -6.11 27.15
CA THR A 198 7.46 -5.14 26.32
C THR A 198 6.78 -4.07 27.17
N LYS A 199 6.16 -4.46 28.30
CA LYS A 199 5.56 -3.52 29.24
C LYS A 199 6.61 -2.58 29.83
N GLN A 200 7.75 -3.12 30.25
CA GLN A 200 8.89 -2.33 30.75
C GLN A 200 9.39 -1.33 29.70
N PHE A 201 9.55 -1.79 28.46
CA PHE A 201 9.92 -0.93 27.33
C PHE A 201 8.92 0.22 27.10
N LEU A 202 7.63 -0.08 27.03
CA LEU A 202 6.59 0.93 26.84
C LEU A 202 6.54 1.95 28.01
N GLN A 203 6.71 1.48 29.24
CA GLN A 203 6.76 2.37 30.40
C GLN A 203 7.95 3.32 30.31
N GLY A 204 9.15 2.79 30.01
CA GLY A 204 10.34 3.61 29.85
C GLY A 204 10.23 4.59 28.69
N LEU A 205 9.64 4.18 27.56
CA LEU A 205 9.37 5.11 26.44
C LEU A 205 8.45 6.25 26.86
N LYS A 206 7.36 5.95 27.56
CA LYS A 206 6.42 6.94 28.06
C LYS A 206 7.10 7.93 29.02
N ASP A 207 7.89 7.41 29.96
CA ASP A 207 8.58 8.23 30.97
C ASP A 207 9.65 9.11 30.31
N ASN A 208 10.35 8.59 29.28
CA ASN A 208 11.40 9.31 28.56
C ASN A 208 10.86 10.30 27.52
N ALA A 209 9.63 10.10 27.04
CA ALA A 209 9.00 11.03 26.12
C ALA A 209 8.60 12.35 26.78
N GLY A 210 8.33 12.37 28.11
CA GLY A 210 8.05 13.62 28.82
C GLY A 210 6.88 14.43 28.22
N GLY A 211 5.90 13.75 27.57
CA GLY A 211 4.80 14.40 26.86
C GLY A 211 5.05 14.68 25.37
N GLN A 212 6.23 14.38 24.83
CA GLN A 212 6.56 14.49 23.40
C GLN A 212 5.93 13.31 22.61
N VAL A 213 4.59 13.28 22.59
CA VAL A 213 3.77 12.26 21.95
C VAL A 213 3.00 12.89 20.78
N TYR A 214 3.16 12.36 19.59
CA TYR A 214 2.68 12.98 18.37
C TYR A 214 1.71 12.10 17.59
N GLN A 215 0.71 12.74 16.96
CA GLN A 215 -0.24 12.03 16.09
C GLN A 215 0.36 11.67 14.73
N LYS A 216 1.36 12.44 14.25
CA LYS A 216 1.96 12.27 12.92
C LYS A 216 3.46 12.04 13.04
N SER A 217 3.98 10.99 12.42
CA SER A 217 5.43 10.71 12.38
C SER A 217 6.26 11.85 11.75
N SER A 218 5.68 12.65 10.85
CA SER A 218 6.34 13.84 10.32
C SER A 218 6.63 14.89 11.39
N GLN A 219 5.76 15.02 12.40
CA GLN A 219 5.98 15.96 13.53
C GLN A 219 7.13 15.46 14.42
N ILE A 220 7.28 14.15 14.60
CA ILE A 220 8.42 13.56 15.31
C ILE A 220 9.73 13.91 14.62
N VAL A 221 9.80 13.69 13.29
CA VAL A 221 11.00 14.01 12.51
C VAL A 221 11.33 15.50 12.58
N GLU A 222 10.31 16.36 12.52
CA GLU A 222 10.47 17.82 12.63
C GLU A 222 10.97 18.24 14.01
N ALA A 223 10.44 17.66 15.10
CA ALA A 223 10.89 17.91 16.46
C ALA A 223 12.37 17.55 16.66
N VAL A 224 12.79 16.38 16.12
CA VAL A 224 14.20 15.97 16.15
C VAL A 224 15.06 16.89 15.28
N ALA A 225 14.61 17.28 14.09
CA ALA A 225 15.35 18.16 13.20
C ALA A 225 15.60 19.56 13.80
N LYS A 226 14.61 20.06 14.56
CA LYS A 226 14.71 21.33 15.30
C LYS A 226 15.50 21.24 16.61
N GLY A 227 15.95 20.04 17.01
CA GLY A 227 16.65 19.82 18.27
C GLY A 227 15.75 19.97 19.51
N GLN A 228 14.43 19.94 19.38
CA GLN A 228 13.49 19.94 20.49
C GLN A 228 13.59 18.66 21.34
N VAL A 229 13.90 17.56 20.67
CA VAL A 229 14.27 16.26 21.25
C VAL A 229 15.49 15.70 20.51
N ALA A 230 16.20 14.78 21.15
CA ALA A 230 17.40 14.20 20.56
C ALA A 230 17.08 13.03 19.60
N LEU A 231 16.01 12.29 19.89
CA LEU A 231 15.63 11.06 19.22
C LEU A 231 14.13 11.02 18.90
N GLY A 232 13.78 10.18 17.93
CA GLY A 232 12.39 9.80 17.67
C GLY A 232 12.28 8.42 17.04
N ILE A 233 11.12 7.82 17.12
CA ILE A 233 10.84 6.52 16.50
C ILE A 233 9.80 6.71 15.39
N VAL A 234 10.16 6.34 14.16
CA VAL A 234 9.31 6.54 12.98
C VAL A 234 9.55 5.45 11.93
N ASN A 235 8.69 5.37 10.95
CA ASN A 235 9.03 4.64 9.72
C ASN A 235 10.09 5.41 8.92
N HIS A 236 11.05 4.69 8.36
CA HIS A 236 12.24 5.24 7.71
C HIS A 236 11.94 6.32 6.66
N TYR A 237 10.92 6.15 5.85
CA TYR A 237 10.60 7.06 4.74
C TYR A 237 10.24 8.49 5.21
N TYR A 238 9.77 8.69 6.44
CA TYR A 238 9.54 10.04 6.98
C TYR A 238 10.83 10.83 7.10
N ILE A 239 11.93 10.16 7.48
CA ILE A 239 13.25 10.79 7.59
C ILE A 239 13.75 11.21 6.22
N TYR A 240 13.71 10.30 5.25
CA TYR A 240 14.23 10.57 3.90
C TYR A 240 13.40 11.62 3.16
N ARG A 241 12.09 11.63 3.32
CA ARG A 241 11.22 12.70 2.78
C ARG A 241 11.54 14.06 3.40
N HIS A 242 11.80 14.10 4.69
CA HIS A 242 12.23 15.34 5.35
C HIS A 242 13.57 15.82 4.79
N LEU A 243 14.54 14.92 4.60
CA LEU A 243 15.85 15.25 4.03
C LEU A 243 15.78 15.68 2.56
N VAL A 244 14.81 15.17 1.77
CA VAL A 244 14.57 15.70 0.42
C VAL A 244 14.08 17.14 0.47
N ALA A 245 13.20 17.48 1.41
CA ALA A 245 12.68 18.84 1.57
C ALA A 245 13.68 19.78 2.25
N GLN A 246 14.52 19.26 3.15
CA GLN A 246 15.50 20.00 3.95
C GLN A 246 16.83 19.24 4.00
N PRO A 247 17.66 19.31 2.93
CA PRO A 247 18.88 18.49 2.82
C PRO A 247 19.94 18.76 3.90
N THR A 248 19.91 19.95 4.50
CA THR A 248 20.86 20.38 5.54
C THR A 248 20.39 20.07 6.97
N ALA A 249 19.20 19.47 7.14
CA ALA A 249 18.69 19.12 8.47
C ALA A 249 19.68 18.22 9.22
N PRO A 250 19.97 18.51 10.51
CA PRO A 250 20.98 17.76 11.27
C PRO A 250 20.47 16.42 11.76
N ILE A 251 19.72 15.68 10.95
CA ILE A 251 19.15 14.38 11.32
C ILE A 251 19.77 13.24 10.50
N ALA A 252 19.68 12.03 11.06
CA ALA A 252 20.00 10.80 10.34
C ALA A 252 19.11 9.65 10.81
N ALA A 253 19.08 8.59 9.99
CA ALA A 253 18.40 7.34 10.28
C ALA A 253 19.38 6.38 10.97
N PHE A 254 18.91 5.68 12.00
CA PHE A 254 19.63 4.58 12.64
C PHE A 254 18.80 3.30 12.59
N MET A 255 19.41 2.22 12.09
CA MET A 255 18.80 0.90 11.99
C MET A 255 19.10 0.13 13.28
N PRO A 256 18.11 -0.03 14.20
CA PRO A 256 18.37 -0.63 15.51
C PRO A 256 18.51 -2.15 15.44
N ASP A 257 18.97 -2.75 16.54
CA ASP A 257 18.99 -4.19 16.79
C ASP A 257 19.84 -5.03 15.81
N GLN A 258 20.92 -4.43 15.27
CA GLN A 258 21.79 -5.08 14.29
C GLN A 258 22.98 -5.86 14.92
N GLN A 259 23.25 -5.64 16.20
CA GLN A 259 24.27 -6.37 16.98
C GLN A 259 23.96 -7.87 17.05
N GLU A 260 24.95 -8.68 17.36
CA GLU A 260 24.77 -10.11 17.61
C GLU A 260 23.73 -10.32 18.72
N GLY A 261 22.79 -11.26 18.53
CA GLY A 261 21.66 -11.48 19.43
C GLY A 261 20.55 -10.42 19.40
N GLY A 262 20.72 -9.33 18.63
CA GLY A 262 19.65 -8.35 18.42
C GLY A 262 18.50 -8.90 17.59
N MET A 263 17.27 -8.41 17.81
CA MET A 263 16.08 -8.93 17.11
C MET A 263 16.04 -8.58 15.61
N GLY A 264 16.85 -7.62 15.16
CA GLY A 264 16.76 -7.04 13.83
C GLY A 264 15.74 -5.90 13.74
N ALA A 265 15.80 -5.14 12.65
CA ALA A 265 14.89 -4.01 12.43
C ALA A 265 13.45 -4.50 12.19
N ILE A 266 12.49 -3.84 12.82
CA ILE A 266 11.08 -4.20 12.68
C ILE A 266 10.59 -3.79 11.30
N MET A 267 10.15 -4.79 10.53
CA MET A 267 9.60 -4.61 9.19
C MET A 267 8.09 -4.84 9.19
N ASN A 268 7.38 -4.00 8.46
CA ASN A 268 6.00 -4.23 8.05
C ASN A 268 5.85 -3.92 6.57
N VAL A 269 4.73 -4.33 5.96
CA VAL A 269 4.47 -4.08 4.54
C VAL A 269 3.14 -3.35 4.37
N ALA A 270 3.10 -2.46 3.39
CA ALA A 270 1.85 -2.11 2.74
C ALA A 270 1.47 -3.25 1.80
N GLY A 271 0.21 -3.50 1.61
CA GLY A 271 -0.20 -4.60 0.75
C GLY A 271 -1.62 -4.46 0.24
N VAL A 272 -2.04 -5.44 -0.57
CA VAL A 272 -3.32 -5.49 -1.27
C VAL A 272 -3.95 -6.87 -1.12
N GLY A 273 -5.28 -6.91 -1.03
CA GLY A 273 -6.08 -8.13 -1.18
C GLY A 273 -7.27 -7.86 -2.10
N ILE A 274 -7.67 -8.86 -2.87
CA ILE A 274 -8.89 -8.81 -3.68
C ILE A 274 -10.08 -9.21 -2.82
N ILE A 275 -11.13 -8.41 -2.83
CA ILE A 275 -12.36 -8.67 -2.09
C ILE A 275 -13.04 -9.93 -2.64
N LYS A 276 -13.51 -10.80 -1.72
CA LYS A 276 -14.11 -12.08 -2.09
C LYS A 276 -15.34 -11.95 -2.99
N SER A 277 -16.18 -10.96 -2.72
CA SER A 277 -17.45 -10.68 -3.40
C SER A 277 -17.32 -9.80 -4.65
N THR A 278 -16.09 -9.43 -5.07
CA THR A 278 -15.86 -8.58 -6.25
C THR A 278 -16.57 -9.12 -7.48
N LYS A 279 -17.15 -8.22 -8.26
CA LYS A 279 -17.75 -8.51 -9.58
C LYS A 279 -16.80 -8.19 -10.73
N HIS A 280 -15.67 -7.55 -10.46
CA HIS A 280 -14.67 -7.11 -11.44
C HIS A 280 -13.34 -7.87 -11.26
N LEU A 281 -13.43 -9.20 -11.09
CA LEU A 281 -12.29 -10.04 -10.69
C LEU A 281 -11.10 -9.92 -11.65
N GLU A 282 -11.32 -9.95 -12.95
CA GLU A 282 -10.23 -9.91 -13.93
C GLU A 282 -9.53 -8.53 -13.92
N SER A 283 -10.30 -7.44 -13.87
CA SER A 283 -9.73 -6.09 -13.75
C SER A 283 -8.99 -5.90 -12.41
N ALA A 284 -9.50 -6.48 -11.31
CA ALA A 284 -8.82 -6.49 -10.02
C ALA A 284 -7.50 -7.28 -10.05
N LYS A 285 -7.44 -8.42 -10.73
CA LYS A 285 -6.21 -9.20 -10.93
C LYS A 285 -5.17 -8.41 -11.74
N LEU A 286 -5.60 -7.76 -12.83
CA LEU A 286 -4.70 -6.92 -13.64
C LEU A 286 -4.09 -5.77 -12.81
N LEU A 287 -4.88 -5.16 -11.93
CA LEU A 287 -4.34 -4.15 -11.03
C LEU A 287 -3.32 -4.75 -10.03
N VAL A 288 -3.60 -5.91 -9.45
CA VAL A 288 -2.64 -6.59 -8.55
C VAL A 288 -1.35 -6.94 -9.30
N GLU A 289 -1.44 -7.50 -10.51
CA GLU A 289 -0.26 -7.80 -11.35
C GLU A 289 0.57 -6.55 -11.63
N PHE A 290 -0.08 -5.44 -12.00
CA PHE A 290 0.58 -4.17 -12.20
C PHE A 290 1.31 -3.68 -10.94
N LEU A 291 0.67 -3.75 -9.77
CA LEU A 291 1.24 -3.29 -8.51
C LEU A 291 2.46 -4.11 -8.06
N VAL A 292 2.49 -5.41 -8.36
CA VAL A 292 3.61 -6.29 -7.99
C VAL A 292 4.71 -6.38 -9.04
N ALA A 293 4.42 -6.01 -10.28
CA ALA A 293 5.40 -5.98 -11.36
C ALA A 293 6.52 -4.96 -11.09
N GLN A 294 7.67 -5.11 -11.74
CA GLN A 294 8.83 -4.21 -11.55
C GLN A 294 8.47 -2.73 -11.70
N ALA A 295 7.61 -2.37 -12.66
CA ALA A 295 7.18 -0.99 -12.89
C ALA A 295 6.38 -0.43 -11.69
N GLY A 296 5.39 -1.18 -11.19
CA GLY A 296 4.60 -0.79 -10.02
C GLY A 296 5.44 -0.71 -8.75
N GLN A 297 6.34 -1.69 -8.53
CA GLN A 297 7.25 -1.71 -7.40
C GLN A 297 8.24 -0.52 -7.42
N LYS A 298 8.69 -0.13 -8.62
CA LYS A 298 9.54 1.05 -8.78
C LYS A 298 8.82 2.34 -8.42
N LEU A 299 7.52 2.47 -8.74
CA LEU A 299 6.74 3.65 -8.34
C LEU A 299 6.67 3.81 -6.82
N PHE A 300 6.46 2.72 -6.06
CA PHE A 300 6.52 2.78 -4.60
C PHE A 300 7.90 3.18 -4.06
N ALA A 301 8.97 2.66 -4.66
CA ALA A 301 10.33 3.00 -4.27
C ALA A 301 10.66 4.48 -4.54
N ASP A 302 10.34 4.98 -5.72
CA ASP A 302 10.69 6.34 -6.16
C ASP A 302 9.85 7.40 -5.46
N LEU A 303 8.51 7.21 -5.42
CA LEU A 303 7.57 8.20 -4.90
C LEU A 303 7.54 8.22 -3.36
N ASP A 304 7.57 7.04 -2.75
CA ASP A 304 7.29 6.88 -1.33
C ASP A 304 8.55 6.65 -0.48
N LYS A 305 9.72 6.43 -1.10
CA LYS A 305 10.94 6.05 -0.39
C LYS A 305 10.73 4.79 0.45
N GLU A 306 9.88 3.87 -0.03
CA GLU A 306 9.66 2.56 0.59
C GLU A 306 10.53 1.50 -0.09
N TYR A 307 10.83 0.40 0.60
CA TYR A 307 11.60 -0.68 0.01
C TYR A 307 10.73 -1.52 -0.92
N PRO A 308 11.13 -1.72 -2.19
CA PRO A 308 10.43 -2.64 -3.06
C PRO A 308 10.54 -4.07 -2.52
N LEU A 309 9.51 -4.88 -2.75
CA LEU A 309 9.48 -6.29 -2.36
C LEU A 309 9.87 -7.22 -3.51
N HIS A 310 9.78 -6.73 -4.74
CA HIS A 310 10.24 -7.45 -5.92
C HIS A 310 11.78 -7.54 -5.90
N PRO A 311 12.38 -8.74 -6.01
CA PRO A 311 13.83 -8.95 -5.82
C PRO A 311 14.71 -8.19 -6.84
N ASP A 312 14.20 -7.96 -8.05
CA ASP A 312 14.94 -7.31 -9.14
C ASP A 312 14.78 -5.77 -9.14
N VAL A 313 13.97 -5.21 -8.24
CA VAL A 313 13.79 -3.75 -8.15
C VAL A 313 14.68 -3.19 -7.05
N LYS A 314 15.52 -2.22 -7.42
CA LYS A 314 16.39 -1.53 -6.46
C LYS A 314 15.60 -0.50 -5.67
N ALA A 315 15.91 -0.42 -4.38
CA ALA A 315 15.45 0.67 -3.53
C ALA A 315 16.06 2.01 -3.97
N ASP A 316 15.44 3.11 -3.54
CA ASP A 316 16.02 4.44 -3.74
C ASP A 316 17.44 4.51 -3.17
N PRO A 317 18.42 5.07 -3.91
CA PRO A 317 19.82 5.13 -3.47
C PRO A 317 20.07 5.90 -2.17
N ALA A 318 19.13 6.76 -1.75
CA ALA A 318 19.20 7.45 -0.46
C ALA A 318 18.95 6.52 0.73
N LEU A 319 18.30 5.38 0.51
CA LEU A 319 17.99 4.42 1.56
C LEU A 319 19.21 3.55 1.89
N VAL A 320 19.28 3.11 3.14
CA VAL A 320 20.26 2.06 3.54
C VAL A 320 20.01 0.81 2.71
N GLU A 321 21.05 0.21 2.17
CA GLU A 321 20.92 -0.98 1.34
C GLU A 321 20.25 -2.12 2.11
N ARG A 322 19.19 -2.71 1.54
CA ARG A 322 18.38 -3.75 2.21
C ARG A 322 19.20 -4.95 2.70
N LYS A 323 20.25 -5.29 1.97
CA LYS A 323 21.14 -6.41 2.30
C LYS A 323 22.12 -6.12 3.44
N SER A 324 22.30 -4.85 3.82
CA SER A 324 23.26 -4.45 4.84
C SER A 324 22.74 -4.58 6.26
N PHE A 325 21.47 -4.95 6.45
CA PHE A 325 20.87 -5.09 7.78
C PHE A 325 19.89 -6.26 7.85
N ARG A 326 19.68 -6.76 9.09
CA ARG A 326 18.74 -7.84 9.38
C ARG A 326 17.35 -7.28 9.73
N ALA A 327 16.29 -7.98 9.32
CA ALA A 327 14.93 -7.75 9.79
C ALA A 327 14.57 -8.72 10.92
N ALA A 328 13.66 -8.29 11.79
CA ALA A 328 13.07 -9.15 12.82
C ALA A 328 12.35 -10.35 12.18
N GLN A 329 12.50 -11.52 12.80
CA GLN A 329 12.02 -12.82 12.27
C GLN A 329 10.61 -13.16 12.79
N VAL A 330 9.71 -12.18 12.85
CA VAL A 330 8.30 -12.41 13.20
C VAL A 330 7.49 -12.45 11.91
N PRO A 331 6.75 -13.55 11.62
CA PRO A 331 5.91 -13.63 10.45
C PRO A 331 4.85 -12.54 10.43
N LEU A 332 4.67 -11.87 9.30
CA LEU A 332 3.69 -10.78 9.16
C LEU A 332 2.24 -11.23 9.43
N THR A 333 1.93 -12.51 9.16
CA THR A 333 0.63 -13.12 9.47
C THR A 333 0.32 -13.17 10.98
N LYS A 334 1.36 -13.15 11.83
CA LYS A 334 1.18 -13.11 13.29
C LYS A 334 0.66 -11.75 13.80
N LEU A 335 0.83 -10.69 13.05
CA LEU A 335 0.45 -9.34 13.49
C LEU A 335 -1.05 -9.20 13.78
N ALA A 336 -1.91 -9.97 13.09
CA ALA A 336 -3.35 -9.96 13.34
C ALA A 336 -3.70 -10.52 14.72
N GLU A 337 -3.18 -11.68 15.08
CA GLU A 337 -3.45 -12.32 16.38
C GLU A 337 -2.80 -11.57 17.55
N LEU A 338 -1.65 -10.94 17.30
CA LEU A 338 -0.92 -10.19 18.32
C LEU A 338 -1.53 -8.81 18.61
N ARG A 339 -2.36 -8.28 17.72
CA ARG A 339 -2.83 -6.89 17.80
C ARG A 339 -3.63 -6.60 19.06
N GLU A 340 -4.70 -7.35 19.32
CA GLU A 340 -5.59 -7.07 20.45
C GLU A 340 -4.88 -7.17 21.80
N PRO A 341 -4.12 -8.26 22.12
CA PRO A 341 -3.35 -8.32 23.33
C PRO A 341 -2.29 -7.20 23.45
N THR A 342 -1.75 -6.73 22.31
CA THR A 342 -0.80 -5.61 22.30
C THR A 342 -1.47 -4.29 22.64
N LEU A 343 -2.68 -4.05 22.11
CA LEU A 343 -3.48 -2.86 22.44
C LEU A 343 -3.79 -2.80 23.95
N LEU A 344 -4.18 -3.92 24.55
CA LEU A 344 -4.41 -4.02 25.99
C LEU A 344 -3.15 -3.69 26.79
N LEU A 345 -1.97 -4.13 26.33
CA LEU A 345 -0.71 -3.82 26.98
C LEU A 345 -0.34 -2.33 26.89
N ILE A 346 -0.55 -1.72 25.72
CA ILE A 346 -0.34 -0.27 25.52
C ILE A 346 -1.29 0.53 26.43
N GLU A 347 -2.55 0.13 26.52
CA GLU A 347 -3.55 0.76 27.40
C GLU A 347 -3.17 0.65 28.87
N GLN A 348 -2.75 -0.54 29.35
CA GLN A 348 -2.30 -0.77 30.73
C GLN A 348 -1.13 0.13 31.13
N VAL A 349 -0.24 0.46 30.20
CA VAL A 349 0.85 1.42 30.43
C VAL A 349 0.35 2.86 30.42
N GLY A 350 -0.83 3.10 29.85
CA GLY A 350 -1.39 4.44 29.71
C GLY A 350 -0.59 5.31 28.76
N LEU A 351 -0.05 4.73 27.70
CA LEU A 351 0.49 5.47 26.56
C LEU A 351 -0.70 6.02 25.77
N ARG A 352 -0.76 7.35 25.61
CA ARG A 352 -1.89 8.03 24.95
C ARG A 352 -1.51 8.63 23.61
#